data_e386e930cb3547a57ac10ee653a8fa56
#
_entry.id   e386e930cb3547a57ac10ee653a8fa56
#
_cell.length_a   1.000
_cell.length_b   1.000
_cell.length_c   1.000
_cell.angle_alpha   90.00
_cell.angle_beta   90.00
_cell.angle_gamma   90.00
#
_symmetry.space_group_name_H-M   'P 1'
#
loop_
_entity.id
_entity.type
_entity.pdbx_description
1 polymer ?
#
loop_
_entity_poly.entity_id
_entity_poly.type
_entity_poly.pdbx_seq_one_letter_code
_entity_poly.pdbx_strand_id
1 'polypeptide(L)'
;MYHSMKRFVLVALMPLLMLVSAPVLVEAGGWKAKHVVLIGVDGWASHNLDEATNIPNIRWMMQNGSYTLKKRSVLPSASAINWASLFMGGGTEMTGYTQWNSKAPEIPSLATNSRNIFPTIYSVLREQYPKIKTALTFDWDGVGYVTDTAAIDFVKYEKGPENEPEVAIAAGTDYIRKVKPEFITIYIGGLDETGHAHGWYTAPYYEMLTRVDNAVGEIFRAVKDAGIYDNTIFILTSDHGGINKGHGGMTLEEMETPFVVCGKNIRKGYVMKDPMMQFDVAATIACMFNAKLPKCWRGRPMEEIFR
;
A
#
# COMPACT_ATOMS: atom_id res chain seq x y z
N MET A 1 45.06 70.08 37.67
CA MET A 1 43.69 69.62 37.98
C MET A 1 43.18 68.85 36.78
N TYR A 2 43.24 67.52 36.79
CA TYR A 2 42.63 66.69 35.75
C TYR A 2 41.74 65.67 36.46
N HIS A 3 40.43 65.77 36.22
CA HIS A 3 39.45 64.81 36.76
C HIS A 3 39.37 63.62 35.78
N SER A 4 39.70 62.43 36.32
CA SER A 4 39.54 61.15 35.62
C SER A 4 38.10 60.62 35.83
N MET A 5 37.32 60.60 34.78
CA MET A 5 36.00 59.91 34.75
C MET A 5 36.19 58.45 34.42
N LYS A 6 35.98 57.57 35.42
CA LYS A 6 35.91 56.12 35.22
C LYS A 6 34.54 55.77 34.60
N ARG A 7 34.59 55.27 33.36
CA ARG A 7 33.40 54.66 32.73
C ARG A 7 33.20 53.23 33.24
N PHE A 8 32.10 52.98 33.93
CA PHE A 8 31.63 51.62 34.21
C PHE A 8 30.97 51.05 32.95
N VAL A 9 31.51 49.95 32.43
CA VAL A 9 30.86 49.14 31.39
C VAL A 9 29.99 48.10 32.07
N LEU A 10 28.69 48.27 31.95
CA LEU A 10 27.71 47.29 32.44
C LEU A 10 27.59 46.20 31.35
N VAL A 11 28.17 45.01 31.62
CA VAL A 11 27.98 43.84 30.77
C VAL A 11 26.67 43.19 31.17
N ALA A 12 25.62 43.35 30.35
CA ALA A 12 24.36 42.64 30.52
C ALA A 12 24.52 41.20 30.03
N LEU A 13 24.52 40.23 30.93
CA LEU A 13 24.37 38.80 30.59
C LEU A 13 22.93 38.58 30.17
N MET A 14 22.70 38.37 28.89
CA MET A 14 21.42 37.81 28.37
C MET A 14 21.42 36.30 28.62
N PRO A 15 20.39 35.74 29.30
CA PRO A 15 20.27 34.29 29.40
C PRO A 15 19.89 33.70 28.03
N LEU A 16 20.72 32.80 27.54
CA LEU A 16 20.46 32.01 26.34
C LEU A 16 19.35 31.00 26.66
N LEU A 17 18.10 31.34 26.30
CA LEU A 17 16.98 30.40 26.38
C LEU A 17 17.19 29.32 25.32
N MET A 18 17.69 28.13 25.73
CA MET A 18 17.63 26.95 24.89
C MET A 18 16.16 26.52 24.73
N LEU A 19 15.59 26.82 23.58
CA LEU A 19 14.33 26.22 23.14
C LEU A 19 14.60 24.71 22.92
N VAL A 20 14.32 23.90 23.92
CA VAL A 20 14.18 22.46 23.75
C VAL A 20 12.88 22.26 22.96
N SER A 21 13.00 22.01 21.67
CA SER A 21 11.85 21.59 20.86
C SER A 21 11.38 20.22 21.37
N ALA A 22 10.30 20.22 22.16
CA ALA A 22 9.62 18.97 22.48
C ALA A 22 9.20 18.28 21.17
N PRO A 23 9.31 16.94 21.07
CA PRO A 23 8.79 16.23 19.92
C PRO A 23 7.30 16.53 19.84
N VAL A 24 6.87 17.14 18.76
CA VAL A 24 5.45 17.32 18.46
C VAL A 24 4.89 15.91 18.27
N LEU A 25 4.18 15.41 19.27
CA LEU A 25 3.31 14.25 19.13
C LEU A 25 2.23 14.68 18.14
N VAL A 26 2.37 14.26 16.90
CA VAL A 26 1.31 14.39 15.90
C VAL A 26 0.18 13.49 16.40
N GLU A 27 -0.81 14.10 17.05
CA GLU A 27 -2.05 13.41 17.37
C GLU A 27 -2.68 12.92 16.06
N ALA A 28 -3.40 11.78 16.13
CA ALA A 28 -4.12 11.18 15.00
C ALA A 28 -5.25 12.10 14.45
N GLY A 29 -5.23 13.38 14.77
CA GLY A 29 -6.13 14.41 14.28
C GLY A 29 -5.78 14.78 12.84
N GLY A 30 -6.61 14.30 11.89
CA GLY A 30 -6.45 14.57 10.47
C GLY A 30 -6.41 13.32 9.59
N TRP A 31 -6.42 12.13 10.16
CA TRP A 31 -6.53 10.87 9.39
C TRP A 31 -7.88 10.81 8.67
N LYS A 32 -7.86 10.37 7.40
CA LYS A 32 -9.10 10.19 6.61
C LYS A 32 -9.94 9.02 7.13
N ALA A 33 -9.29 7.99 7.71
CA ALA A 33 -9.89 6.89 8.44
C ALA A 33 -8.92 6.39 9.52
N LYS A 34 -9.43 5.69 10.54
CA LYS A 34 -8.61 5.10 11.58
C LYS A 34 -7.92 3.82 11.10
N HIS A 35 -8.55 3.10 10.19
CA HIS A 35 -8.08 1.82 9.69
C HIS A 35 -8.02 1.85 8.16
N VAL A 36 -6.97 1.28 7.59
CA VAL A 36 -6.81 1.06 6.15
C VAL A 36 -6.47 -0.41 5.93
N VAL A 37 -7.27 -1.08 5.10
CA VAL A 37 -7.05 -2.47 4.68
C VAL A 37 -6.70 -2.45 3.20
N LEU A 38 -5.46 -2.81 2.87
CA LEU A 38 -4.98 -3.01 1.51
C LEU A 38 -5.11 -4.49 1.14
N ILE A 39 -5.89 -4.79 0.14
CA ILE A 39 -6.05 -6.12 -0.44
C ILE A 39 -5.27 -6.10 -1.76
N GLY A 40 -4.16 -6.80 -1.80
CA GLY A 40 -3.32 -6.94 -2.98
C GLY A 40 -3.60 -8.27 -3.67
N VAL A 41 -3.96 -8.23 -4.95
CA VAL A 41 -4.22 -9.42 -5.76
C VAL A 41 -3.19 -9.48 -6.87
N ASP A 42 -2.31 -10.47 -6.84
CA ASP A 42 -1.28 -10.64 -7.87
C ASP A 42 -1.89 -11.03 -9.21
N GLY A 43 -1.38 -10.43 -10.30
CA GLY A 43 -1.78 -10.76 -11.65
C GLY A 43 -3.22 -10.40 -12.04
N TRP A 44 -3.88 -9.49 -11.31
CA TRP A 44 -5.25 -9.10 -11.65
C TRP A 44 -5.29 -8.01 -12.72
N ALA A 45 -5.50 -8.44 -13.95
CA ALA A 45 -5.71 -7.56 -15.10
C ALA A 45 -7.08 -6.86 -15.04
N SER A 46 -7.13 -5.59 -15.44
CA SER A 46 -8.40 -4.85 -15.53
C SER A 46 -9.14 -5.04 -16.84
N HIS A 47 -8.49 -5.53 -17.88
CA HIS A 47 -9.12 -5.82 -19.16
C HIS A 47 -10.17 -6.94 -19.02
N ASN A 48 -11.25 -6.84 -19.79
CA ASN A 48 -12.33 -7.82 -19.82
C ASN A 48 -12.98 -8.12 -18.44
N LEU A 49 -12.94 -7.16 -17.51
CA LEU A 49 -13.56 -7.34 -16.18
C LEU A 49 -15.08 -7.58 -16.29
N ASP A 50 -15.72 -7.14 -17.36
CA ASP A 50 -17.15 -7.37 -17.61
C ASP A 50 -17.49 -8.85 -17.84
N GLU A 51 -16.53 -9.66 -18.27
CA GLU A 51 -16.68 -11.11 -18.39
C GLU A 51 -16.70 -11.84 -17.04
N ALA A 52 -16.18 -11.20 -15.99
CA ALA A 52 -16.24 -11.71 -14.63
C ALA A 52 -17.64 -11.52 -14.04
N THR A 53 -18.51 -12.49 -14.20
CA THR A 53 -19.93 -12.38 -13.83
C THR A 53 -20.21 -12.54 -12.35
N ASN A 54 -19.35 -13.27 -11.60
CA ASN A 54 -19.59 -13.62 -10.20
C ASN A 54 -18.58 -12.98 -9.25
N ILE A 55 -18.57 -11.63 -9.19
CA ILE A 55 -17.73 -10.81 -8.34
C ILE A 55 -18.54 -9.73 -7.61
N PRO A 56 -19.55 -10.10 -6.80
CA PRO A 56 -20.51 -9.16 -6.22
C PRO A 56 -19.84 -8.19 -5.22
N ASN A 57 -18.84 -8.63 -4.44
CA ASN A 57 -18.17 -7.78 -3.46
C ASN A 57 -17.29 -6.72 -4.14
N ILE A 58 -16.56 -7.09 -5.16
CA ILE A 58 -15.75 -6.16 -5.97
C ILE A 58 -16.67 -5.14 -6.67
N ARG A 59 -17.74 -5.58 -7.28
CA ARG A 59 -18.73 -4.68 -7.90
C ARG A 59 -19.38 -3.75 -6.86
N TRP A 60 -19.66 -4.27 -5.68
CA TRP A 60 -20.16 -3.45 -4.56
C TRP A 60 -19.13 -2.38 -4.15
N MET A 61 -17.84 -2.72 -4.06
CA MET A 61 -16.77 -1.75 -3.79
C MET A 61 -16.74 -0.64 -4.84
N MET A 62 -16.81 -0.98 -6.12
CA MET A 62 -16.83 0.00 -7.22
C MET A 62 -18.05 0.93 -7.15
N GLN A 63 -19.24 0.39 -6.87
CA GLN A 63 -20.49 1.17 -6.76
C GLN A 63 -20.53 2.05 -5.50
N ASN A 64 -19.91 1.62 -4.41
CA ASN A 64 -19.89 2.34 -3.13
C ASN A 64 -18.57 3.04 -2.82
N GLY A 65 -17.69 3.12 -3.80
CA GLY A 65 -16.38 3.71 -3.69
C GLY A 65 -15.94 4.47 -4.92
N SER A 66 -14.65 4.72 -5.01
CA SER A 66 -13.99 5.31 -6.18
C SER A 66 -13.11 4.25 -6.84
N TYR A 67 -12.96 4.29 -8.16
CA TYR A 67 -12.13 3.32 -8.84
C TYR A 67 -11.58 3.82 -10.17
N THR A 68 -10.50 3.20 -10.61
CA THR A 68 -10.00 3.21 -11.98
C THR A 68 -9.63 1.79 -12.41
N LEU A 69 -9.86 1.48 -13.67
CA LEU A 69 -9.40 0.25 -14.33
C LEU A 69 -8.15 0.50 -15.20
N LYS A 70 -7.53 1.69 -15.05
CA LYS A 70 -6.41 2.15 -15.88
C LYS A 70 -5.20 2.56 -15.05
N LYS A 71 -5.07 2.05 -13.81
CA LYS A 71 -3.82 2.20 -13.06
C LYS A 71 -2.73 1.41 -13.79
N ARG A 72 -1.55 2.01 -13.98
CA ARG A 72 -0.46 1.37 -14.70
C ARG A 72 0.66 0.89 -13.78
N SER A 73 1.08 -0.34 -14.03
CA SER A 73 2.30 -0.91 -13.50
C SER A 73 3.52 -0.16 -14.00
N VAL A 74 4.65 -0.23 -13.27
CA VAL A 74 5.96 0.12 -13.80
C VAL A 74 6.51 -1.04 -14.62
N LEU A 75 7.46 -0.75 -15.51
CA LEU A 75 8.12 -1.75 -16.34
C LEU A 75 9.40 -2.26 -15.68
N PRO A 76 9.69 -3.56 -15.84
CA PRO A 76 8.84 -4.63 -16.37
C PRO A 76 7.57 -4.85 -15.53
N SER A 77 6.46 -5.24 -16.19
CA SER A 77 5.18 -5.52 -15.51
C SER A 77 5.23 -6.88 -14.79
N ALA A 78 5.99 -6.95 -13.70
CA ALA A 78 6.29 -8.19 -12.98
C ALA A 78 6.25 -7.97 -11.46
N SER A 79 6.03 -9.06 -10.73
CA SER A 79 5.57 -9.05 -9.33
C SER A 79 6.49 -8.30 -8.37
N ALA A 80 7.73 -8.74 -8.11
CA ALA A 80 8.58 -8.08 -7.12
C ALA A 80 8.83 -6.60 -7.45
N ILE A 81 8.97 -6.27 -8.73
CA ILE A 81 9.16 -4.90 -9.23
C ILE A 81 7.95 -4.01 -8.86
N ASN A 82 6.76 -4.49 -9.13
CA ASN A 82 5.55 -3.71 -8.95
C ASN A 82 5.04 -3.71 -7.50
N TRP A 83 5.27 -4.77 -6.73
CA TRP A 83 5.05 -4.72 -5.28
C TRP A 83 6.04 -3.79 -4.59
N ALA A 84 7.33 -3.79 -4.99
CA ALA A 84 8.30 -2.79 -4.53
C ALA A 84 7.82 -1.36 -4.85
N SER A 85 7.42 -1.11 -6.09
CA SER A 85 6.91 0.19 -6.54
C SER A 85 5.69 0.63 -5.72
N LEU A 86 4.75 -0.29 -5.47
CA LEU A 86 3.54 -0.04 -4.68
C LEU A 86 3.86 0.34 -3.23
N PHE A 87 4.77 -0.39 -2.56
CA PHE A 87 5.10 -0.11 -1.17
C PHE A 87 6.06 1.08 -1.00
N MET A 88 6.88 1.36 -2.01
CA MET A 88 8.00 2.30 -1.94
C MET A 88 7.74 3.65 -2.63
N GLY A 89 6.60 3.82 -3.29
CA GLY A 89 6.24 5.11 -3.90
C GLY A 89 7.20 5.61 -4.98
N GLY A 90 7.93 4.70 -5.65
CA GLY A 90 8.91 5.01 -6.69
C GLY A 90 8.97 3.94 -7.78
N GLY A 91 9.50 4.30 -8.95
CA GLY A 91 9.70 3.36 -10.06
C GLY A 91 10.92 2.46 -9.88
N THR A 92 11.08 1.53 -10.80
CA THR A 92 12.16 0.54 -10.85
C THR A 92 13.55 1.15 -10.75
N GLU A 93 13.78 2.26 -11.46
CA GLU A 93 15.03 3.02 -11.50
C GLU A 93 15.39 3.66 -10.15
N MET A 94 14.42 3.78 -9.25
CA MET A 94 14.60 4.41 -7.93
C MET A 94 14.72 3.37 -6.83
N THR A 95 13.86 2.34 -6.87
CA THR A 95 13.82 1.29 -5.87
C THR A 95 14.94 0.28 -6.05
N GLY A 96 15.37 0.06 -7.30
CA GLY A 96 16.46 -0.85 -7.68
C GLY A 96 16.02 -2.29 -7.90
N TYR A 97 14.77 -2.63 -7.70
CA TYR A 97 14.23 -3.97 -7.96
C TYR A 97 13.91 -4.12 -9.44
N THR A 98 14.55 -5.07 -10.14
CA THR A 98 14.51 -5.19 -11.60
C THR A 98 14.09 -6.57 -12.12
N GLN A 99 13.97 -7.56 -11.24
CA GLN A 99 13.59 -8.93 -11.59
C GLN A 99 12.23 -9.29 -10.95
N TRP A 100 11.51 -10.22 -11.58
CA TRP A 100 10.20 -10.68 -11.07
C TRP A 100 10.26 -11.28 -9.66
N ASN A 101 11.40 -11.85 -9.28
CA ASN A 101 11.64 -12.53 -8.00
C ASN A 101 12.77 -11.89 -7.19
N SER A 102 13.02 -10.60 -7.35
CA SER A 102 14.05 -9.87 -6.62
C SER A 102 13.94 -10.08 -5.11
N LYS A 103 15.04 -10.49 -4.48
CA LYS A 103 15.15 -10.61 -3.02
C LYS A 103 15.91 -9.44 -2.38
N ALA A 104 16.54 -8.65 -3.19
CA ALA A 104 17.25 -7.41 -2.86
C ALA A 104 17.30 -6.57 -4.13
N PRO A 105 17.51 -5.25 -4.02
CA PRO A 105 17.64 -4.42 -5.22
C PRO A 105 18.91 -4.81 -6.01
N GLU A 106 18.77 -5.09 -7.30
CA GLU A 106 19.89 -5.40 -8.21
C GLU A 106 20.69 -4.14 -8.58
N ILE A 107 20.03 -2.99 -8.54
CA ILE A 107 20.66 -1.67 -8.68
C ILE A 107 20.59 -0.98 -7.31
N PRO A 108 21.64 -0.32 -6.83
CA PRO A 108 21.58 0.42 -5.58
C PRO A 108 20.38 1.37 -5.55
N SER A 109 19.52 1.24 -4.54
CA SER A 109 18.37 2.12 -4.36
C SER A 109 18.80 3.59 -4.30
N LEU A 110 18.07 4.50 -4.93
CA LEU A 110 18.36 5.94 -5.00
C LEU A 110 18.47 6.59 -3.61
N ALA A 111 17.74 6.06 -2.64
CA ALA A 111 17.74 6.48 -1.24
C ALA A 111 17.43 5.29 -0.34
N THR A 112 17.91 5.33 0.90
CA THR A 112 17.59 4.31 1.90
C THR A 112 17.24 4.92 3.24
N ASN A 113 16.43 4.22 4.04
CA ASN A 113 16.17 4.54 5.44
C ASN A 113 17.32 4.01 6.33
N SER A 114 17.19 4.14 7.66
CA SER A 114 18.18 3.66 8.65
C SER A 114 18.39 2.14 8.63
N ARG A 115 17.56 1.37 7.93
CA ARG A 115 17.66 -0.08 7.77
C ARG A 115 18.17 -0.50 6.38
N ASN A 116 18.72 0.46 5.61
CA ASN A 116 19.25 0.26 4.27
C ASN A 116 18.22 -0.24 3.24
N ILE A 117 16.94 0.10 3.44
CA ILE A 117 15.84 -0.21 2.53
C ILE A 117 15.28 1.10 1.98
N PHE A 118 14.90 1.14 0.71
CA PHE A 118 14.17 2.29 0.17
C PHE A 118 12.91 2.52 1.01
N PRO A 119 12.58 3.78 1.42
CA PRO A 119 11.47 4.05 2.32
C PRO A 119 10.16 3.43 1.81
N THR A 120 9.57 2.55 2.61
CA THR A 120 8.28 1.91 2.34
C THR A 120 7.16 2.63 3.08
N ILE A 121 5.91 2.44 2.68
CA ILE A 121 4.75 2.97 3.42
C ILE A 121 4.78 2.52 4.90
N TYR A 122 5.23 1.30 5.19
CA TYR A 122 5.36 0.80 6.56
C TYR A 122 6.40 1.55 7.37
N SER A 123 7.60 1.77 6.81
CA SER A 123 8.65 2.54 7.48
C SER A 123 8.24 4.00 7.68
N VAL A 124 7.59 4.61 6.68
CA VAL A 124 7.09 5.98 6.75
C VAL A 124 6.04 6.15 7.85
N LEU A 125 5.11 5.21 7.95
CA LEU A 125 4.10 5.23 9.01
C LEU A 125 4.73 4.98 10.39
N ARG A 126 5.65 4.02 10.51
CA ARG A 126 6.33 3.71 11.77
C ARG A 126 7.17 4.87 12.30
N GLU A 127 7.88 5.56 11.42
CA GLU A 127 8.71 6.71 11.78
C GLU A 127 7.89 7.90 12.27
N GLN A 128 6.73 8.16 11.65
CA GLN A 128 5.87 9.30 12.00
C GLN A 128 4.87 8.97 13.12
N TYR A 129 4.46 7.71 13.22
CA TYR A 129 3.51 7.21 14.22
C TYR A 129 4.07 5.96 14.92
N PRO A 130 5.00 6.12 15.90
CA PRO A 130 5.72 4.98 16.51
C PRO A 130 4.82 3.92 17.16
N LYS A 131 3.59 4.26 17.53
CA LYS A 131 2.62 3.36 18.17
C LYS A 131 1.62 2.73 17.20
N ILE A 132 1.69 3.08 15.91
CA ILE A 132 0.77 2.52 14.89
C ILE A 132 0.88 1.01 14.85
N LYS A 133 -0.25 0.31 14.79
CA LYS A 133 -0.28 -1.14 14.62
C LYS A 133 -0.41 -1.48 13.15
N THR A 134 0.55 -2.25 12.65
CA THR A 134 0.62 -2.61 11.25
C THR A 134 0.74 -4.11 11.06
N ALA A 135 0.24 -4.61 9.93
CA ALA A 135 0.32 -6.02 9.60
C ALA A 135 0.53 -6.26 8.10
N LEU A 136 1.12 -7.41 7.78
CA LEU A 136 1.28 -7.91 6.42
C LEU A 136 1.12 -9.43 6.44
N THR A 137 0.15 -9.94 5.68
CA THR A 137 -0.02 -11.38 5.44
C THR A 137 0.06 -11.66 3.96
N PHE A 138 0.72 -12.74 3.57
CA PHE A 138 1.00 -13.05 2.17
C PHE A 138 1.27 -14.55 1.97
N ASP A 139 0.98 -15.04 0.77
CA ASP A 139 1.16 -16.44 0.35
C ASP A 139 2.31 -16.65 -0.66
N TRP A 140 2.94 -15.56 -1.14
CA TRP A 140 4.16 -15.59 -1.92
C TRP A 140 5.30 -14.87 -1.17
N ASP A 141 6.44 -15.57 -0.95
CA ASP A 141 7.55 -15.06 -0.12
C ASP A 141 8.21 -13.78 -0.67
N GLY A 142 8.11 -13.55 -1.98
CA GLY A 142 8.65 -12.36 -2.65
C GLY A 142 8.18 -11.03 -2.04
N VAL A 143 6.94 -10.97 -1.54
CA VAL A 143 6.40 -9.76 -0.88
C VAL A 143 7.24 -9.35 0.32
N GLY A 144 7.74 -10.32 1.09
CA GLY A 144 8.58 -10.06 2.26
C GLY A 144 9.92 -9.42 1.93
N TYR A 145 10.44 -9.60 0.71
CA TYR A 145 11.72 -9.03 0.29
C TYR A 145 11.61 -7.62 -0.29
N VAL A 146 10.42 -7.22 -0.72
CA VAL A 146 10.17 -5.92 -1.35
C VAL A 146 9.50 -4.92 -0.42
N THR A 147 9.54 -5.19 0.90
CA THR A 147 9.03 -4.28 1.92
C THR A 147 9.92 -4.28 3.17
N ASP A 148 9.71 -3.31 4.06
CA ASP A 148 10.46 -3.17 5.31
C ASP A 148 9.74 -3.93 6.44
N THR A 149 9.92 -5.26 6.48
CA THR A 149 9.26 -6.13 7.47
C THR A 149 9.60 -5.78 8.91
N ALA A 150 10.79 -5.21 9.17
CA ALA A 150 11.19 -4.75 10.50
C ALA A 150 10.40 -3.53 11.01
N ALA A 151 9.68 -2.82 10.12
CA ALA A 151 8.78 -1.73 10.49
C ALA A 151 7.35 -2.20 10.79
N ILE A 152 7.05 -3.50 10.69
CA ILE A 152 5.71 -4.08 10.78
C ILE A 152 5.56 -4.86 12.09
N ASP A 153 4.41 -4.72 12.79
CA ASP A 153 4.17 -5.43 14.06
C ASP A 153 3.85 -6.91 13.85
N PHE A 154 3.16 -7.26 12.78
CA PHE A 154 2.77 -8.64 12.47
C PHE A 154 3.04 -8.94 11.00
N VAL A 155 3.95 -9.87 10.76
CA VAL A 155 4.28 -10.38 9.42
C VAL A 155 4.02 -11.87 9.40
N LYS A 156 3.20 -12.34 8.47
CA LYS A 156 2.89 -13.77 8.35
C LYS A 156 2.93 -14.20 6.90
N TYR A 157 3.86 -15.07 6.58
CA TYR A 157 3.91 -15.83 5.34
C TYR A 157 3.18 -17.16 5.56
N GLU A 158 2.19 -17.44 4.75
CA GLU A 158 1.44 -18.70 4.76
C GLU A 158 1.35 -19.22 3.32
N LYS A 159 2.21 -20.17 2.98
CA LYS A 159 2.08 -20.88 1.72
C LYS A 159 1.01 -21.96 1.88
N GLY A 160 -0.17 -21.69 1.34
CA GLY A 160 -1.24 -22.68 1.23
C GLY A 160 -0.94 -23.76 0.18
N PRO A 161 -1.80 -24.79 0.09
CA PRO A 161 -1.89 -25.59 -1.11
C PRO A 161 -2.07 -24.68 -2.33
N GLU A 162 -1.64 -25.14 -3.49
CA GLU A 162 -1.65 -24.34 -4.72
C GLU A 162 -2.99 -23.62 -4.93
N ASN A 163 -2.92 -22.31 -5.07
CA ASN A 163 -4.03 -21.42 -5.46
C ASN A 163 -5.19 -21.32 -4.45
N GLU A 164 -4.93 -21.36 -3.14
CA GLU A 164 -5.96 -21.17 -2.12
C GLU A 164 -5.92 -19.77 -1.48
N PRO A 165 -6.66 -18.77 -2.00
CA PRO A 165 -6.72 -17.42 -1.42
C PRO A 165 -7.22 -17.42 0.03
N GLU A 166 -7.99 -18.42 0.42
CA GLU A 166 -8.53 -18.57 1.77
C GLU A 166 -7.43 -18.72 2.83
N VAL A 167 -6.30 -19.33 2.50
CA VAL A 167 -5.15 -19.47 3.40
C VAL A 167 -4.47 -18.13 3.62
N ALA A 168 -4.24 -17.37 2.53
CA ALA A 168 -3.61 -16.05 2.59
C ALA A 168 -4.38 -15.07 3.49
N ILE A 169 -5.73 -15.13 3.47
CA ILE A 169 -6.56 -14.21 4.24
C ILE A 169 -6.80 -14.63 5.69
N ALA A 170 -6.67 -15.91 6.04
CA ALA A 170 -7.00 -16.42 7.37
C ALA A 170 -6.22 -15.72 8.49
N ALA A 171 -4.90 -15.63 8.36
CA ALA A 171 -4.05 -14.94 9.33
C ALA A 171 -4.37 -13.44 9.43
N GLY A 172 -4.63 -12.79 8.29
CA GLY A 172 -4.97 -11.37 8.23
C GLY A 172 -6.31 -11.05 8.89
N THR A 173 -7.35 -11.84 8.59
CA THR A 173 -8.69 -11.67 9.17
C THR A 173 -8.70 -11.94 10.66
N ASP A 174 -7.95 -12.94 11.11
CA ASP A 174 -7.74 -13.22 12.54
C ASP A 174 -7.07 -12.06 13.27
N TYR A 175 -6.02 -11.49 12.65
CA TYR A 175 -5.31 -10.35 13.22
C TYR A 175 -6.20 -9.11 13.27
N ILE A 176 -7.02 -8.86 12.25
CA ILE A 176 -8.02 -7.78 12.23
C ILE A 176 -8.97 -7.92 13.43
N ARG A 177 -9.55 -9.09 13.66
CA ARG A 177 -10.49 -9.32 14.77
C ARG A 177 -9.85 -9.12 16.14
N LYS A 178 -8.60 -9.57 16.33
CA LYS A 178 -7.91 -9.57 17.63
C LYS A 178 -7.25 -8.24 17.96
N VAL A 179 -6.61 -7.59 16.98
CA VAL A 179 -5.72 -6.45 17.21
C VAL A 179 -6.28 -5.14 16.67
N LYS A 180 -7.10 -5.18 15.61
CA LYS A 180 -7.67 -4.00 14.95
C LYS A 180 -6.57 -3.03 14.48
N PRO A 181 -5.65 -3.48 13.61
CA PRO A 181 -4.51 -2.68 13.18
C PRO A 181 -4.97 -1.41 12.45
N GLU A 182 -4.20 -0.33 12.54
CA GLU A 182 -4.44 0.87 11.75
C GLU A 182 -4.14 0.64 10.28
N PHE A 183 -3.09 -0.15 9.95
CA PHE A 183 -2.79 -0.51 8.55
C PHE A 183 -2.48 -2.00 8.42
N ILE A 184 -3.13 -2.65 7.49
CA ILE A 184 -2.86 -4.05 7.13
C ILE A 184 -2.86 -4.23 5.63
N THR A 185 -1.89 -4.99 5.11
CA THR A 185 -1.91 -5.55 3.77
C THR A 185 -2.19 -7.04 3.84
N ILE A 186 -3.13 -7.51 3.03
CA ILE A 186 -3.43 -8.93 2.78
C ILE A 186 -3.16 -9.17 1.30
N TYR A 187 -2.13 -9.95 1.00
CA TYR A 187 -1.73 -10.30 -0.36
C TYR A 187 -2.25 -11.67 -0.74
N ILE A 188 -2.71 -11.81 -1.96
CA ILE A 188 -3.33 -13.02 -2.54
C ILE A 188 -2.65 -13.30 -3.88
N GLY A 189 -1.88 -14.41 -3.98
CA GLY A 189 -1.13 -14.78 -5.18
C GLY A 189 -1.88 -15.65 -6.18
N GLY A 190 -2.94 -16.34 -5.74
CA GLY A 190 -3.58 -17.41 -6.50
C GLY A 190 -4.09 -17.05 -7.90
N LEU A 191 -4.41 -15.77 -8.16
CA LEU A 191 -4.92 -15.37 -9.48
C LEU A 191 -3.81 -15.34 -10.53
N ASP A 192 -2.60 -14.88 -10.17
CA ASP A 192 -1.43 -14.92 -11.02
C ASP A 192 -1.01 -16.36 -11.35
N GLU A 193 -0.93 -17.22 -10.32
CA GLU A 193 -0.61 -18.64 -10.50
C GLU A 193 -1.61 -19.33 -11.44
N THR A 194 -2.91 -18.99 -11.33
CA THR A 194 -3.95 -19.50 -12.23
C THR A 194 -3.76 -18.96 -13.65
N GLY A 195 -3.38 -17.70 -13.80
CA GLY A 195 -3.02 -17.10 -15.08
C GLY A 195 -1.87 -17.84 -15.77
N HIS A 196 -0.80 -18.15 -15.05
CA HIS A 196 0.33 -18.94 -15.57
C HIS A 196 -0.07 -20.36 -15.94
N ALA A 197 -0.89 -21.03 -15.14
CA ALA A 197 -1.30 -22.40 -15.38
C ALA A 197 -2.27 -22.53 -16.56
N HIS A 198 -3.29 -21.65 -16.62
CA HIS A 198 -4.45 -21.79 -17.52
C HIS A 198 -4.58 -20.68 -18.56
N GLY A 199 -3.92 -19.54 -18.34
CA GLY A 199 -4.01 -18.33 -19.17
C GLY A 199 -4.93 -17.28 -18.55
N TRP A 200 -4.58 -16.00 -18.77
CA TRP A 200 -5.43 -14.87 -18.44
C TRP A 200 -6.70 -14.88 -19.29
N TYR A 201 -7.81 -14.39 -18.75
CA TYR A 201 -9.12 -14.26 -19.41
C TYR A 201 -9.77 -15.61 -19.77
N THR A 202 -9.34 -16.70 -19.14
CA THR A 202 -9.92 -18.03 -19.31
C THR A 202 -10.98 -18.32 -18.23
N ALA A 203 -11.81 -19.34 -18.41
CA ALA A 203 -12.78 -19.73 -17.40
C ALA A 203 -12.14 -20.02 -16.03
N PRO A 204 -11.02 -20.80 -15.91
CA PRO A 204 -10.34 -20.98 -14.62
C PRO A 204 -9.86 -19.67 -13.98
N TYR A 205 -9.40 -18.70 -14.77
CA TYR A 205 -8.98 -17.39 -14.27
C TYR A 205 -10.17 -16.63 -13.65
N TYR A 206 -11.33 -16.62 -14.28
CA TYR A 206 -12.52 -15.98 -13.72
C TYR A 206 -13.12 -16.74 -12.53
N GLU A 207 -13.01 -18.07 -12.50
CA GLU A 207 -13.36 -18.88 -11.32
C GLU A 207 -12.48 -18.51 -10.12
N MET A 208 -11.15 -18.34 -10.33
CA MET A 208 -10.26 -17.88 -9.28
C MET A 208 -10.58 -16.44 -8.85
N LEU A 209 -10.91 -15.55 -9.78
CA LEU A 209 -11.34 -14.19 -9.44
C LEU A 209 -12.62 -14.19 -8.60
N THR A 210 -13.51 -15.15 -8.81
CA THR A 210 -14.69 -15.37 -7.93
C THR A 210 -14.25 -15.78 -6.51
N ARG A 211 -13.22 -16.64 -6.37
CA ARG A 211 -12.67 -16.97 -5.04
C ARG A 211 -12.02 -15.77 -4.37
N VAL A 212 -11.30 -14.94 -5.12
CA VAL A 212 -10.77 -13.65 -4.63
C VAL A 212 -11.90 -12.73 -4.16
N ASP A 213 -13.00 -12.65 -4.91
CA ASP A 213 -14.18 -11.86 -4.49
C ASP A 213 -14.78 -12.36 -3.17
N ASN A 214 -14.86 -13.68 -2.98
CA ASN A 214 -15.30 -14.28 -1.72
C ASN A 214 -14.34 -13.90 -0.58
N ALA A 215 -13.02 -13.90 -0.82
CA ALA A 215 -12.02 -13.47 0.14
C ALA A 215 -12.21 -11.99 0.54
N VAL A 216 -12.52 -11.11 -0.40
CA VAL A 216 -12.90 -9.71 -0.10
C VAL A 216 -14.11 -9.65 0.82
N GLY A 217 -15.14 -10.48 0.56
CA GLY A 217 -16.31 -10.60 1.42
C GLY A 217 -15.97 -11.06 2.85
N GLU A 218 -15.02 -11.98 3.01
CA GLU A 218 -14.53 -12.41 4.33
C GLU A 218 -13.77 -11.34 5.08
N ILE A 219 -12.94 -10.58 4.38
CA ILE A 219 -12.24 -9.43 4.96
C ILE A 219 -13.25 -8.39 5.45
N PHE A 220 -14.30 -8.10 4.68
CA PHE A 220 -15.39 -7.23 5.14
C PHE A 220 -16.08 -7.74 6.41
N ARG A 221 -16.34 -9.06 6.48
CA ARG A 221 -16.92 -9.66 7.69
C ARG A 221 -15.98 -9.50 8.89
N ALA A 222 -14.69 -9.79 8.73
CA ALA A 222 -13.70 -9.65 9.80
C ALA A 222 -13.63 -8.21 10.35
N VAL A 223 -13.67 -7.21 9.48
CA VAL A 223 -13.68 -5.80 9.88
C VAL A 223 -14.97 -5.40 10.59
N LYS A 224 -16.12 -5.95 10.15
CA LYS A 224 -17.43 -5.77 10.85
C LYS A 224 -17.42 -6.45 12.22
N ASP A 225 -16.96 -7.68 12.31
CA ASP A 225 -16.86 -8.43 13.58
C ASP A 225 -15.96 -7.72 14.58
N ALA A 226 -14.90 -7.08 14.09
CA ALA A 226 -14.00 -6.25 14.89
C ALA A 226 -14.64 -4.93 15.36
N GLY A 227 -15.79 -4.52 14.82
CA GLY A 227 -16.49 -3.28 15.16
C GLY A 227 -15.76 -2.01 14.66
N ILE A 228 -14.98 -2.11 13.59
CA ILE A 228 -14.17 -0.99 13.05
C ILE A 228 -14.59 -0.56 11.64
N TYR A 229 -15.63 -1.18 11.07
CA TYR A 229 -16.07 -0.99 9.69
C TYR A 229 -16.31 0.47 9.32
N ASP A 230 -17.02 1.23 10.15
CA ASP A 230 -17.40 2.62 9.87
C ASP A 230 -16.21 3.60 9.89
N ASN A 231 -15.05 3.16 10.39
CA ASN A 231 -13.81 3.92 10.42
C ASN A 231 -12.69 3.28 9.57
N THR A 232 -13.06 2.44 8.62
CA THR A 232 -12.13 1.73 7.73
C THR A 232 -12.24 2.22 6.29
N ILE A 233 -11.08 2.35 5.63
CA ILE A 233 -10.95 2.42 4.18
C ILE A 233 -10.43 1.08 3.69
N PHE A 234 -11.05 0.54 2.64
CA PHE A 234 -10.62 -0.66 1.94
C PHE A 234 -10.04 -0.26 0.58
N ILE A 235 -8.86 -0.78 0.26
CA ILE A 235 -8.22 -0.65 -1.05
C ILE A 235 -8.09 -2.05 -1.61
N LEU A 236 -8.48 -2.25 -2.86
CA LEU A 236 -8.28 -3.47 -3.61
C LEU A 236 -7.54 -3.12 -4.90
N THR A 237 -6.40 -3.73 -5.13
CA THR A 237 -5.54 -3.43 -6.27
C THR A 237 -4.65 -4.60 -6.65
N SER A 238 -3.94 -4.46 -7.76
CA SER A 238 -2.99 -5.45 -8.27
C SER A 238 -1.65 -4.80 -8.60
N ASP A 239 -0.68 -5.61 -8.87
CA ASP A 239 0.67 -5.21 -9.29
C ASP A 239 0.82 -5.18 -10.81
N HIS A 240 0.35 -6.18 -11.52
CA HIS A 240 0.32 -6.28 -12.98
C HIS A 240 -0.89 -7.07 -13.46
N GLY A 241 -1.13 -7.06 -14.74
CA GLY A 241 -2.04 -7.98 -15.42
C GLY A 241 -1.26 -9.09 -16.13
N GLY A 242 -1.81 -9.59 -17.24
CA GLY A 242 -1.14 -10.60 -18.02
C GLY A 242 -1.85 -10.88 -19.32
N ILE A 243 -1.18 -11.61 -20.22
CA ILE A 243 -1.71 -12.02 -21.50
C ILE A 243 -1.26 -13.45 -21.82
N ASN A 244 -2.12 -14.26 -22.43
CA ASN A 244 -1.86 -15.68 -22.60
C ASN A 244 -1.52 -16.37 -21.27
N LYS A 245 -0.30 -16.84 -21.09
CA LYS A 245 0.19 -17.46 -19.85
C LYS A 245 1.39 -16.72 -19.24
N GLY A 246 1.50 -15.42 -19.47
CA GLY A 246 2.65 -14.64 -19.01
C GLY A 246 2.37 -13.17 -18.81
N HIS A 247 3.37 -12.51 -18.27
CA HIS A 247 3.42 -11.06 -18.03
C HIS A 247 4.88 -10.60 -18.03
N GLY A 248 5.14 -9.32 -17.78
CA GLY A 248 6.50 -8.73 -17.77
C GLY A 248 6.77 -7.85 -18.98
N GLY A 249 5.87 -7.84 -19.95
CA GLY A 249 5.94 -7.02 -21.16
C GLY A 249 5.32 -5.64 -20.99
N MET A 250 5.00 -5.01 -22.12
CA MET A 250 4.53 -3.63 -22.19
C MET A 250 3.17 -3.48 -22.85
N THR A 251 2.42 -4.57 -22.99
CA THR A 251 1.03 -4.50 -23.48
C THR A 251 0.13 -3.88 -22.41
N LEU A 252 -1.00 -3.32 -22.81
CA LEU A 252 -1.93 -2.75 -21.83
C LEU A 252 -2.56 -3.84 -20.96
N GLU A 253 -2.75 -5.04 -21.50
CA GLU A 253 -3.24 -6.20 -20.76
C GLU A 253 -2.31 -6.61 -19.62
N GLU A 254 -1.00 -6.44 -19.79
CA GLU A 254 -0.01 -6.69 -18.75
C GLU A 254 0.16 -5.52 -17.78
N MET A 255 -0.05 -4.29 -18.23
CA MET A 255 0.25 -3.08 -17.48
C MET A 255 -0.96 -2.48 -16.76
N GLU A 256 -2.17 -2.55 -17.33
CA GLU A 256 -3.35 -1.91 -16.74
C GLU A 256 -3.99 -2.83 -15.70
N THR A 257 -4.06 -2.31 -14.47
CA THR A 257 -4.58 -3.00 -13.30
C THR A 257 -5.65 -2.17 -12.60
N PRO A 258 -6.59 -2.78 -11.89
CA PRO A 258 -7.60 -2.04 -11.16
C PRO A 258 -7.03 -1.41 -9.89
N PHE A 259 -7.59 -0.26 -9.53
CA PHE A 259 -7.53 0.32 -8.21
C PHE A 259 -8.94 0.67 -7.78
N VAL A 260 -9.42 0.01 -6.73
CA VAL A 260 -10.76 0.18 -6.19
C VAL A 260 -10.64 0.55 -4.72
N VAL A 261 -11.30 1.62 -4.29
CA VAL A 261 -11.23 2.11 -2.91
C VAL A 261 -12.61 2.47 -2.41
N CYS A 262 -12.98 2.00 -1.22
CA CYS A 262 -14.27 2.32 -0.61
C CYS A 262 -14.16 2.48 0.92
N GLY A 263 -15.21 2.98 1.56
CA GLY A 263 -15.29 3.12 3.02
C GLY A 263 -15.34 4.57 3.50
N LYS A 264 -14.72 4.82 4.66
CA LYS A 264 -14.77 6.12 5.35
C LYS A 264 -14.22 7.24 4.48
N ASN A 265 -15.00 8.32 4.33
CA ASN A 265 -14.63 9.53 3.61
C ASN A 265 -14.31 9.34 2.10
N ILE A 266 -14.63 8.18 1.52
CA ILE A 266 -14.45 7.91 0.08
C ILE A 266 -15.72 8.29 -0.69
N ARG A 267 -15.56 8.89 -1.86
CA ARG A 267 -16.65 9.17 -2.82
C ARG A 267 -17.26 7.86 -3.30
N LYS A 268 -18.57 7.83 -3.49
CA LYS A 268 -19.31 6.65 -3.96
C LYS A 268 -19.59 6.73 -5.45
N GLY A 269 -19.45 5.62 -6.15
CA GLY A 269 -19.73 5.49 -7.59
C GLY A 269 -18.87 6.42 -8.45
N TYR A 270 -17.66 6.73 -7.99
CA TYR A 270 -16.80 7.70 -8.66
C TYR A 270 -15.72 7.00 -9.50
N VAL A 271 -15.79 7.22 -10.81
CA VAL A 271 -14.71 6.81 -11.73
C VAL A 271 -13.63 7.88 -11.71
N MET A 272 -12.42 7.49 -11.29
CA MET A 272 -11.27 8.37 -11.21
C MET A 272 -10.89 8.92 -12.58
N LYS A 273 -10.48 10.16 -12.62
CA LYS A 273 -10.14 10.89 -13.86
C LYS A 273 -8.65 11.11 -14.01
N ASP A 274 -7.96 11.25 -12.90
CA ASP A 274 -6.50 11.44 -12.89
C ASP A 274 -5.80 10.14 -13.26
N PRO A 275 -4.76 10.20 -14.11
CA PRO A 275 -3.94 9.03 -14.40
C PRO A 275 -3.23 8.56 -13.11
N MET A 276 -3.18 7.25 -12.91
CA MET A 276 -2.60 6.62 -11.72
C MET A 276 -1.51 5.62 -12.13
N MET A 277 -0.39 5.68 -11.42
CA MET A 277 0.71 4.73 -11.52
C MET A 277 0.80 3.84 -10.27
N GLN A 278 1.50 2.74 -10.38
CA GLN A 278 1.70 1.79 -9.27
C GLN A 278 2.23 2.47 -8.00
N PHE A 279 3.20 3.36 -8.13
CA PHE A 279 3.83 4.08 -7.02
C PHE A 279 2.90 5.13 -6.34
N ASP A 280 1.76 5.48 -6.93
CA ASP A 280 0.79 6.41 -6.33
C ASP A 280 0.02 5.78 -5.17
N VAL A 281 0.00 4.44 -5.09
CA VAL A 281 -0.69 3.71 -4.01
C VAL A 281 -0.08 4.04 -2.65
N ALA A 282 1.25 3.97 -2.50
CA ALA A 282 1.92 4.33 -1.24
C ALA A 282 1.61 5.77 -0.81
N ALA A 283 1.69 6.72 -1.75
CA ALA A 283 1.39 8.12 -1.47
C ALA A 283 -0.08 8.34 -1.07
N THR A 284 -1.00 7.62 -1.70
CA THR A 284 -2.43 7.66 -1.36
C THR A 284 -2.69 7.12 0.04
N ILE A 285 -2.05 5.99 0.42
CA ILE A 285 -2.15 5.46 1.79
C ILE A 285 -1.54 6.43 2.80
N ALA A 286 -0.37 7.01 2.51
CA ALA A 286 0.24 8.02 3.38
C ALA A 286 -0.69 9.23 3.59
N CYS A 287 -1.37 9.69 2.55
CA CYS A 287 -2.37 10.76 2.63
C CYS A 287 -3.56 10.37 3.54
N MET A 288 -4.00 9.09 3.53
CA MET A 288 -5.07 8.62 4.43
C MET A 288 -4.71 8.77 5.90
N PHE A 289 -3.43 8.63 6.25
CA PHE A 289 -2.88 8.81 7.58
C PHE A 289 -2.29 10.21 7.83
N ASN A 290 -2.47 11.16 6.92
CA ASN A 290 -1.87 12.49 7.00
C ASN A 290 -0.33 12.44 7.23
N ALA A 291 0.32 11.43 6.68
CA ALA A 291 1.76 11.25 6.78
C ALA A 291 2.50 12.06 5.71
N LYS A 292 3.64 12.63 6.09
CA LYS A 292 4.51 13.36 5.16
C LYS A 292 5.19 12.37 4.20
N LEU A 293 5.13 12.66 2.92
CA LEU A 293 5.79 11.85 1.90
C LEU A 293 7.32 12.02 1.96
N PRO A 294 8.09 10.94 1.84
CA PRO A 294 9.53 11.05 1.66
C PRO A 294 9.88 11.81 0.38
N LYS A 295 10.92 12.63 0.42
CA LYS A 295 11.36 13.41 -0.76
C LYS A 295 11.80 12.54 -1.94
N CYS A 296 12.22 11.31 -1.67
CA CYS A 296 12.61 10.34 -2.69
C CYS A 296 11.41 9.68 -3.39
N TRP A 297 10.20 9.74 -2.84
CA TRP A 297 9.02 9.23 -3.53
C TRP A 297 8.63 10.10 -4.73
N ARG A 298 8.07 9.48 -5.76
CA ARG A 298 7.47 10.14 -6.93
C ARG A 298 5.96 9.96 -6.98
N GLY A 299 5.44 9.00 -6.24
CA GLY A 299 4.01 8.82 -6.08
C GLY A 299 3.34 10.07 -5.54
N ARG A 300 2.16 10.35 -6.06
CA ARG A 300 1.27 11.43 -5.62
C ARG A 300 -0.01 10.83 -5.05
N PRO A 301 -0.61 11.43 -4.02
CA PRO A 301 -1.88 10.95 -3.49
C PRO A 301 -3.01 11.21 -4.50
N MET A 302 -3.90 10.23 -4.64
CA MET A 302 -5.10 10.34 -5.46
C MET A 302 -6.20 11.07 -4.69
N GLU A 303 -6.03 12.39 -4.50
CA GLU A 303 -6.91 13.20 -3.62
C GLU A 303 -8.35 13.27 -4.12
N GLU A 304 -8.59 13.10 -5.42
CA GLU A 304 -9.93 13.13 -6.01
C GLU A 304 -10.88 12.04 -5.48
N ILE A 305 -10.37 11.00 -4.82
CA ILE A 305 -11.19 9.91 -4.25
C ILE A 305 -11.90 10.33 -2.94
N PHE A 306 -11.44 11.39 -2.28
CA PHE A 306 -12.00 11.82 -0.99
C PHE A 306 -13.21 12.76 -1.16
N ARG A 307 -14.07 12.74 -0.15
CA ARG A 307 -15.22 13.67 -0.04
C ARG A 307 -14.78 15.01 0.51
#